data_6d8f1e7cd4c4d4f82f5561851e9bc8e7
#
_entry.id   6d8f1e7cd4c4d4f82f5561851e9bc8e7
#
_cell.length_a   1.000
_cell.length_b   1.000
_cell.length_c   1.000
_cell.angle_alpha   90.00
_cell.angle_beta   90.00
_cell.angle_gamma   90.00
#
_symmetry.space_group_name_H-M   'P 1'
#
loop_
_entity.id
_entity.type
_entity.pdbx_description
1 polymer ?
#
loop_
_entity_poly.entity_id
_entity_poly.type
_entity_poly.pdbx_seq_one_letter_code
_entity_poly.pdbx_strand_id
1 'polypeptide(L)'
;VVMIGVALIPALYNVIFLSSMWDPYGKVSDLPVAVVNQDQPARYQEEELTIGKDMVSNFEKSDALDFHIVDERAAKEGLEKGDYYMVVTLPKDLSAKAASILTNHPEQMTIAYQTSSGHSFIAGKMSDSAMIKIQQTVASNVTQTYTSALFEKMGSLKTGMGTAAEGSQKLATGAGQLK
;
A
#
# COMPACT_ATOMS: atom_id res chain seq x y z
N VAL A 1 40.15 -43.78 10.85
CA VAL A 1 38.90 -43.52 11.59
C VAL A 1 38.95 -42.16 12.24
N VAL A 2 40.01 -41.78 12.99
CA VAL A 2 40.12 -40.50 13.72
C VAL A 2 40.09 -39.28 12.77
N MET A 3 40.80 -39.31 11.63
CA MET A 3 40.85 -38.21 10.66
C MET A 3 39.45 -37.92 10.03
N ILE A 4 38.67 -38.97 9.79
CA ILE A 4 37.31 -38.83 9.26
C ILE A 4 36.41 -38.15 10.30
N GLY A 5 36.51 -38.51 11.59
CA GLY A 5 35.76 -37.88 12.66
C GLY A 5 36.06 -36.39 12.83
N VAL A 6 37.35 -36.01 12.76
CA VAL A 6 37.81 -34.62 12.87
C VAL A 6 37.32 -33.76 11.71
N ALA A 7 37.25 -34.32 10.48
CA ALA A 7 36.73 -33.60 9.32
C ALA A 7 35.18 -33.52 9.30
N LEU A 8 34.51 -34.50 9.88
CA LEU A 8 33.04 -34.60 9.88
C LEU A 8 32.37 -33.56 10.80
N ILE A 9 33.01 -33.19 11.91
CA ILE A 9 32.49 -32.19 12.86
C ILE A 9 32.37 -30.81 12.21
N PRO A 10 33.43 -30.22 11.59
CA PRO A 10 33.27 -28.93 10.91
C PRO A 10 32.35 -29.02 9.68
N ALA A 11 32.32 -30.14 8.96
CA ALA A 11 31.41 -30.32 7.84
C ALA A 11 29.93 -30.31 8.27
N LEU A 12 29.57 -31.05 9.32
CA LEU A 12 28.24 -31.04 9.91
C LEU A 12 27.86 -29.65 10.43
N TYR A 13 28.76 -28.96 11.12
CA TYR A 13 28.54 -27.62 11.62
C TYR A 13 28.26 -26.65 10.48
N ASN A 14 29.07 -26.68 9.40
CA ASN A 14 28.84 -25.85 8.23
C ASN A 14 27.49 -26.15 7.55
N VAL A 15 27.14 -27.44 7.40
CA VAL A 15 25.85 -27.80 6.78
C VAL A 15 24.66 -27.30 7.64
N ILE A 16 24.71 -27.49 8.95
CA ILE A 16 23.67 -27.04 9.87
C ILE A 16 23.60 -25.52 9.89
N PHE A 17 24.74 -24.83 9.96
CA PHE A 17 24.82 -23.38 9.96
C PHE A 17 24.33 -22.78 8.63
N LEU A 18 24.81 -23.30 7.50
CA LEU A 18 24.40 -22.86 6.17
C LEU A 18 22.91 -23.16 5.93
N SER A 19 22.39 -24.32 6.34
CA SER A 19 20.97 -24.64 6.18
C SER A 19 20.07 -23.73 7.04
N SER A 20 20.54 -23.35 8.23
CA SER A 20 19.82 -22.40 9.09
C SER A 20 19.80 -20.96 8.55
N MET A 21 20.84 -20.62 7.78
CA MET A 21 21.01 -19.27 7.20
C MET A 21 20.78 -19.23 5.68
N TRP A 22 20.27 -20.33 5.10
CA TRP A 22 20.20 -20.50 3.65
C TRP A 22 19.31 -19.47 2.95
N ASP A 23 18.26 -19.02 3.63
CA ASP A 23 17.38 -18.00 3.10
C ASP A 23 16.78 -17.11 4.22
N PRO A 24 17.55 -16.19 4.78
CA PRO A 24 17.05 -15.25 5.78
C PRO A 24 16.04 -14.26 5.20
N TYR A 25 15.97 -14.12 3.87
CA TYR A 25 15.05 -13.22 3.17
C TYR A 25 13.79 -13.93 2.62
N GLY A 26 13.81 -15.25 2.49
CA GLY A 26 12.66 -16.04 2.00
C GLY A 26 11.45 -16.04 2.92
N LYS A 27 11.66 -15.64 4.19
CA LYS A 27 10.61 -15.52 5.21
C LYS A 27 10.12 -14.07 5.43
N VAL A 28 10.40 -13.17 4.50
CA VAL A 28 9.91 -11.77 4.63
C VAL A 28 8.38 -11.73 4.57
N SER A 29 7.74 -12.67 3.87
CA SER A 29 6.27 -12.80 3.86
C SER A 29 5.66 -13.12 5.23
N ASP A 30 6.41 -13.79 6.11
CA ASP A 30 5.96 -14.16 7.46
C ASP A 30 6.25 -13.06 8.49
N LEU A 31 6.72 -11.87 8.06
CA LEU A 31 7.06 -10.77 8.94
C LEU A 31 5.78 -10.07 9.42
N PRO A 32 5.41 -10.16 10.71
CA PRO A 32 4.20 -9.53 11.20
C PRO A 32 4.34 -8.01 11.24
N VAL A 33 3.45 -7.34 10.51
CA VAL A 33 3.37 -5.89 10.36
C VAL A 33 1.99 -5.41 10.81
N ALA A 34 1.95 -4.58 11.83
CA ALA A 34 0.71 -3.92 12.25
C ALA A 34 0.39 -2.74 11.32
N VAL A 35 -0.85 -2.62 10.89
CA VAL A 35 -1.35 -1.50 10.11
C VAL A 35 -2.43 -0.79 10.91
N VAL A 36 -2.22 0.50 11.15
CA VAL A 36 -3.17 1.39 11.84
C VAL A 36 -3.77 2.33 10.80
N ASN A 37 -5.06 2.20 10.55
CA ASN A 37 -5.76 3.10 9.64
C ASN A 37 -6.44 4.22 10.44
N GLN A 38 -5.93 5.43 10.31
CA GLN A 38 -6.54 6.64 10.88
C GLN A 38 -7.19 7.51 9.79
N ASP A 39 -7.10 7.10 8.51
CA ASP A 39 -7.58 7.88 7.39
C ASP A 39 -9.07 8.21 7.50
N GLN A 40 -9.41 9.40 7.08
CA GLN A 40 -10.78 9.87 6.99
C GLN A 40 -11.15 10.05 5.52
N PRO A 41 -12.35 9.60 5.12
CA PRO A 41 -12.83 9.81 3.77
C PRO A 41 -12.78 11.28 3.38
N ALA A 42 -12.37 11.56 2.15
CA ALA A 42 -12.33 12.90 1.60
C ALA A 42 -13.23 12.99 0.37
N ARG A 43 -13.84 14.14 0.14
CA ARG A 43 -14.66 14.39 -1.05
C ARG A 43 -13.86 15.12 -2.11
N TYR A 44 -13.93 14.57 -3.34
CA TYR A 44 -13.47 15.25 -4.51
C TYR A 44 -14.63 15.35 -5.52
N GLN A 45 -15.13 16.57 -5.75
CA GLN A 45 -16.36 16.80 -6.50
C GLN A 45 -17.55 16.08 -5.87
N GLU A 46 -18.19 15.13 -6.56
CA GLU A 46 -19.32 14.36 -6.04
C GLU A 46 -18.92 12.98 -5.53
N GLU A 47 -17.65 12.60 -5.65
CA GLU A 47 -17.12 11.29 -5.24
C GLU A 47 -16.47 11.34 -3.87
N GLU A 48 -16.66 10.26 -3.10
CA GLU A 48 -15.99 10.02 -1.83
C GLU A 48 -14.77 9.14 -2.04
N LEU A 49 -13.59 9.66 -1.68
CA LEU A 49 -12.33 8.92 -1.73
C LEU A 49 -12.05 8.29 -0.36
N THR A 50 -11.80 6.98 -0.37
CA THR A 50 -11.52 6.17 0.83
C THR A 50 -10.21 5.43 0.71
N ILE A 51 -9.12 6.16 0.39
CA ILE A 51 -7.80 5.57 0.06
C ILE A 51 -7.30 4.66 1.17
N GLY A 52 -7.43 5.08 2.45
CA GLY A 52 -6.99 4.27 3.58
C GLY A 52 -7.75 2.95 3.70
N LYS A 53 -9.05 2.95 3.44
CA LYS A 53 -9.88 1.73 3.43
C LYS A 53 -9.48 0.79 2.29
N ASP A 54 -9.26 1.33 1.12
CA ASP A 54 -8.84 0.56 -0.05
C ASP A 54 -7.46 -0.06 0.16
N MET A 55 -6.53 0.70 0.76
CA MET A 55 -5.22 0.20 1.14
C MET A 55 -5.29 -0.94 2.16
N VAL A 56 -6.12 -0.81 3.20
CA VAL A 56 -6.36 -1.87 4.19
C VAL A 56 -6.85 -3.14 3.48
N SER A 57 -7.87 -3.03 2.63
CA SER A 57 -8.39 -4.18 1.86
C SER A 57 -7.33 -4.84 0.97
N ASN A 58 -6.40 -4.07 0.43
CA ASN A 58 -5.30 -4.59 -0.38
C ASN A 58 -4.20 -5.23 0.49
N PHE A 59 -3.91 -4.69 1.66
CA PHE A 59 -2.98 -5.31 2.61
C PHE A 59 -3.52 -6.66 3.10
N GLU A 60 -4.81 -6.77 3.43
CA GLU A 60 -5.45 -8.02 3.85
C GLU A 60 -5.38 -9.13 2.79
N LYS A 61 -5.31 -8.76 1.51
CA LYS A 61 -5.22 -9.70 0.37
C LYS A 61 -3.79 -9.96 -0.09
N SER A 62 -2.82 -9.27 0.50
CA SER A 62 -1.43 -9.31 0.06
C SER A 62 -0.65 -10.37 0.81
N ASP A 63 -0.06 -11.30 0.09
CA ASP A 63 0.89 -12.29 0.63
C ASP A 63 2.33 -11.74 0.74
N ALA A 64 2.51 -10.43 0.56
CA ALA A 64 3.84 -9.82 0.57
C ALA A 64 4.46 -9.80 1.97
N LEU A 65 3.64 -9.62 3.01
CA LEU A 65 3.98 -9.59 4.43
C LEU A 65 2.75 -10.09 5.22
N ASP A 66 2.97 -10.45 6.48
CA ASP A 66 1.88 -10.82 7.40
C ASP A 66 1.26 -9.55 8.01
N PHE A 67 0.25 -8.98 7.33
CA PHE A 67 -0.38 -7.74 7.72
C PHE A 67 -1.50 -7.95 8.73
N HIS A 68 -1.42 -7.26 9.86
CA HIS A 68 -2.43 -7.24 10.93
C HIS A 68 -3.05 -5.85 11.04
N ILE A 69 -4.33 -5.74 10.75
CA ILE A 69 -5.07 -4.48 10.90
C ILE A 69 -5.51 -4.34 12.35
N VAL A 70 -4.97 -3.37 13.04
CA VAL A 70 -5.18 -3.17 14.49
C VAL A 70 -5.35 -1.70 14.83
N ASP A 71 -5.85 -1.41 16.03
CA ASP A 71 -5.89 -0.06 16.55
C ASP A 71 -4.49 0.44 17.01
N GLU A 72 -4.35 1.75 17.19
CA GLU A 72 -3.08 2.40 17.55
C GLU A 72 -2.50 1.85 18.86
N ARG A 73 -3.35 1.54 19.84
CA ARG A 73 -2.91 1.03 21.13
C ARG A 73 -2.38 -0.40 21.00
N ALA A 74 -3.10 -1.28 20.33
CA ALA A 74 -2.66 -2.65 20.09
C ALA A 74 -1.39 -2.70 19.25
N ALA A 75 -1.26 -1.83 18.24
CA ALA A 75 -0.05 -1.72 17.44
C ALA A 75 1.17 -1.34 18.28
N LYS A 76 1.03 -0.34 19.16
CA LYS A 76 2.11 0.10 20.05
C LYS A 76 2.50 -0.98 21.06
N GLU A 77 1.52 -1.58 21.73
CA GLU A 77 1.78 -2.65 22.68
C GLU A 77 2.45 -3.86 22.02
N GLY A 78 1.99 -4.25 20.84
CA GLY A 78 2.58 -5.37 20.09
C GLY A 78 4.00 -5.05 19.57
N LEU A 79 4.29 -3.81 19.18
CA LEU A 79 5.63 -3.39 18.80
C LEU A 79 6.60 -3.43 19.99
N GLU A 80 6.15 -2.98 21.18
CA GLU A 80 6.95 -3.01 22.42
C GLU A 80 7.20 -4.45 22.91
N LYS A 81 6.23 -5.35 22.78
CA LYS A 81 6.34 -6.77 23.14
C LYS A 81 7.13 -7.60 22.11
N GLY A 82 7.29 -7.09 20.89
CA GLY A 82 7.93 -7.80 19.78
C GLY A 82 6.98 -8.73 19.00
N ASP A 83 5.66 -8.60 19.19
CA ASP A 83 4.65 -9.30 18.41
C ASP A 83 4.62 -8.78 16.96
N TYR A 84 4.93 -7.49 16.77
CA TYR A 84 5.11 -6.85 15.47
C TYR A 84 6.51 -6.31 15.30
N TYR A 85 7.09 -6.50 14.12
CA TYR A 85 8.40 -5.92 13.75
C TYR A 85 8.28 -4.48 13.27
N MET A 86 7.13 -4.14 12.71
CA MET A 86 6.86 -2.83 12.15
C MET A 86 5.40 -2.43 12.40
N VAL A 87 5.17 -1.16 12.61
CA VAL A 87 3.85 -0.53 12.61
C VAL A 87 3.81 0.48 11.49
N VAL A 88 2.83 0.36 10.60
CA VAL A 88 2.54 1.32 9.53
C VAL A 88 1.28 2.08 9.90
N THR A 89 1.36 3.40 9.91
CA THR A 89 0.21 4.27 10.21
C THR A 89 -0.20 5.04 8.97
N LEU A 90 -1.44 4.82 8.54
CA LEU A 90 -2.10 5.60 7.50
C LEU A 90 -2.66 6.87 8.16
N PRO A 91 -2.17 8.08 7.80
CA PRO A 91 -2.54 9.31 8.48
C PRO A 91 -3.98 9.73 8.17
N LYS A 92 -4.56 10.57 9.03
CA LYS A 92 -5.96 11.04 8.94
C LYS A 92 -6.28 11.79 7.65
N ASP A 93 -5.30 12.38 7.03
CA ASP A 93 -5.41 13.24 5.85
C ASP A 93 -4.99 12.54 4.55
N LEU A 94 -4.82 11.21 4.57
CA LEU A 94 -4.34 10.46 3.41
C LEU A 94 -5.28 10.61 2.21
N SER A 95 -6.57 10.38 2.39
CA SER A 95 -7.57 10.56 1.33
C SER A 95 -7.71 12.02 0.88
N ALA A 96 -7.58 12.99 1.80
CA ALA A 96 -7.61 14.40 1.46
C ALA A 96 -6.40 14.81 0.60
N LYS A 97 -5.20 14.35 0.95
CA LYS A 97 -3.99 14.58 0.17
C LYS A 97 -4.04 13.86 -1.18
N ALA A 98 -4.60 12.66 -1.21
CA ALA A 98 -4.86 11.98 -2.47
C ALA A 98 -5.79 12.82 -3.37
N ALA A 99 -6.90 13.33 -2.83
CA ALA A 99 -7.80 14.21 -3.57
C ALA A 99 -7.11 15.47 -4.12
N SER A 100 -6.12 16.00 -3.40
CA SER A 100 -5.40 17.22 -3.79
C SER A 100 -4.61 17.08 -5.11
N ILE A 101 -4.17 15.86 -5.47
CA ILE A 101 -3.44 15.61 -6.72
C ILE A 101 -4.27 15.98 -7.95
N LEU A 102 -5.60 15.91 -7.84
CA LEU A 102 -6.52 16.30 -8.90
C LEU A 102 -6.83 17.82 -8.91
N THR A 103 -6.19 18.60 -8.06
CA THR A 103 -6.33 20.05 -7.93
C THR A 103 -5.09 20.78 -8.46
N ASN A 104 -5.13 22.12 -8.44
CA ASN A 104 -3.98 22.95 -8.81
C ASN A 104 -2.90 23.02 -7.70
N HIS A 105 -3.15 22.45 -6.53
CA HIS A 105 -2.25 22.46 -5.38
C HIS A 105 -2.09 21.03 -4.83
N PRO A 106 -1.31 20.17 -5.50
CA PRO A 106 -1.09 18.81 -5.04
C PRO A 106 -0.25 18.78 -3.77
N GLU A 107 -0.70 18.04 -2.77
CA GLU A 107 0.01 17.79 -1.53
C GLU A 107 0.65 16.40 -1.52
N GLN A 108 1.84 16.31 -0.91
CA GLN A 108 2.54 15.04 -0.80
C GLN A 108 1.88 14.13 0.23
N MET A 109 1.53 12.90 -0.16
CA MET A 109 1.11 11.86 0.76
C MET A 109 2.32 11.31 1.52
N THR A 110 2.20 11.20 2.84
CA THR A 110 3.25 10.66 3.71
C THR A 110 2.65 9.55 4.57
N ILE A 111 3.29 8.39 4.58
CA ILE A 111 2.93 7.28 5.46
C ILE A 111 4.02 7.17 6.52
N ALA A 112 3.62 7.15 7.79
CA ALA A 112 4.53 6.96 8.90
C ALA A 112 4.72 5.48 9.20
N TYR A 113 5.93 5.08 9.54
CA TYR A 113 6.21 3.76 10.05
C TYR A 113 7.15 3.81 11.25
N GLN A 114 7.01 2.83 12.13
CA GLN A 114 7.87 2.61 13.29
C GLN A 114 8.35 1.16 13.28
N THR A 115 9.61 0.95 13.62
CA THR A 115 10.21 -0.39 13.72
C THR A 115 10.63 -0.67 15.15
N SER A 116 10.56 -1.93 15.56
CA SER A 116 11.11 -2.36 16.85
C SER A 116 12.63 -2.30 16.81
N SER A 117 13.23 -1.35 17.52
CA SER A 117 14.68 -1.14 17.57
C SER A 117 15.43 -2.14 18.47
N GLY A 118 14.73 -3.03 19.15
CA GLY A 118 15.31 -3.95 20.16
C GLY A 118 15.72 -5.33 19.65
N HIS A 119 15.39 -5.71 18.43
CA HIS A 119 15.56 -7.08 17.93
C HIS A 119 16.43 -7.12 16.69
N SER A 120 17.70 -7.42 16.86
CA SER A 120 18.71 -7.84 15.88
C SER A 120 18.88 -7.02 14.58
N PHE A 121 20.12 -6.94 14.10
CA PHE A 121 20.51 -6.38 12.80
C PHE A 121 19.73 -6.98 11.61
N ILE A 122 19.34 -8.26 11.69
CA ILE A 122 18.55 -8.95 10.68
C ILE A 122 17.14 -8.36 10.57
N ALA A 123 16.49 -8.06 11.70
CA ALA A 123 15.18 -7.43 11.71
C ALA A 123 15.19 -6.03 11.07
N GLY A 124 16.27 -5.25 11.26
CA GLY A 124 16.43 -3.96 10.57
C GLY A 124 16.48 -4.12 9.05
N LYS A 125 17.24 -5.10 8.55
CA LYS A 125 17.34 -5.37 7.12
C LYS A 125 16.05 -5.93 6.52
N MET A 126 15.33 -6.75 7.26
CA MET A 126 14.00 -7.24 6.85
C MET A 126 13.00 -6.08 6.81
N SER A 127 13.04 -5.15 7.78
CA SER A 127 12.21 -3.95 7.79
C SER A 127 12.44 -3.05 6.58
N ASP A 128 13.69 -2.87 6.13
CA ASP A 128 14.01 -2.13 4.91
C ASP A 128 13.34 -2.78 3.68
N SER A 129 13.43 -4.12 3.57
CA SER A 129 12.81 -4.87 2.47
C SER A 129 11.28 -4.82 2.52
N ALA A 130 10.70 -4.91 3.74
CA ALA A 130 9.28 -4.76 3.98
C ALA A 130 8.78 -3.37 3.57
N MET A 131 9.55 -2.31 3.91
CA MET A 131 9.19 -0.94 3.54
C MET A 131 9.17 -0.74 2.02
N ILE A 132 10.11 -1.32 1.28
CA ILE A 132 10.10 -1.28 -0.19
C ILE A 132 8.82 -1.93 -0.74
N LYS A 133 8.42 -3.10 -0.21
CA LYS A 133 7.18 -3.77 -0.62
C LYS A 133 5.94 -2.94 -0.28
N ILE A 134 5.88 -2.34 0.90
CA ILE A 134 4.80 -1.43 1.30
C ILE A 134 4.72 -0.23 0.36
N GLN A 135 5.84 0.41 0.06
CA GLN A 135 5.90 1.54 -0.87
C GLN A 135 5.39 1.15 -2.26
N GLN A 136 5.78 -0.01 -2.78
CA GLN A 136 5.30 -0.52 -4.06
C GLN A 136 3.79 -0.80 -4.05
N THR A 137 3.28 -1.42 -2.98
CA THR A 137 1.84 -1.69 -2.80
C THR A 137 1.05 -0.39 -2.75
N VAL A 138 1.50 0.58 -1.96
CA VAL A 138 0.88 1.91 -1.86
C VAL A 138 0.87 2.63 -3.21
N ALA A 139 2.02 2.69 -3.88
CA ALA A 139 2.13 3.34 -5.19
C ALA A 139 1.22 2.68 -6.23
N SER A 140 1.15 1.34 -6.24
CA SER A 140 0.25 0.59 -7.12
C SER A 140 -1.22 0.92 -6.85
N ASN A 141 -1.64 0.89 -5.58
CA ASN A 141 -3.02 1.16 -5.18
C ASN A 141 -3.45 2.59 -5.53
N VAL A 142 -2.60 3.55 -5.21
CA VAL A 142 -2.84 4.95 -5.55
C VAL A 142 -2.95 5.13 -7.06
N THR A 143 -2.02 4.56 -7.84
CA THR A 143 -2.05 4.61 -9.30
C THR A 143 -3.32 3.98 -9.86
N GLN A 144 -3.74 2.82 -9.34
CA GLN A 144 -4.94 2.13 -9.78
C GLN A 144 -6.21 2.96 -9.51
N THR A 145 -6.32 3.53 -8.31
CA THR A 145 -7.45 4.40 -7.94
C THR A 145 -7.53 5.61 -8.85
N TYR A 146 -6.39 6.29 -9.11
CA TYR A 146 -6.36 7.43 -10.03
C TYR A 146 -6.69 7.05 -11.46
N THR A 147 -6.16 5.93 -11.94
CA THR A 147 -6.43 5.45 -13.29
C THR A 147 -7.93 5.18 -13.47
N SER A 148 -8.56 4.53 -12.50
CA SER A 148 -10.00 4.28 -12.52
C SER A 148 -10.81 5.56 -12.52
N ALA A 149 -10.50 6.51 -11.64
CA ALA A 149 -11.17 7.81 -11.58
C ALA A 149 -11.00 8.63 -12.87
N LEU A 150 -9.81 8.58 -13.51
CA LEU A 150 -9.58 9.23 -14.80
C LEU A 150 -10.42 8.62 -15.93
N PHE A 151 -10.49 7.28 -16.01
CA PHE A 151 -11.30 6.60 -17.02
C PHE A 151 -12.78 6.89 -16.85
N GLU A 152 -13.29 6.95 -15.62
CA GLU A 152 -14.67 7.29 -15.32
C GLU A 152 -15.00 8.72 -15.76
N LYS A 153 -14.10 9.69 -15.48
CA LYS A 153 -14.23 11.06 -15.95
C LYS A 153 -14.17 11.19 -17.47
N MET A 154 -13.32 10.43 -18.13
CA MET A 154 -13.30 10.39 -19.59
C MET A 154 -14.62 9.84 -20.16
N GLY A 155 -15.22 8.84 -19.50
CA GLY A 155 -16.54 8.31 -19.83
C GLY A 155 -17.63 9.37 -19.71
N SER A 156 -17.65 10.10 -18.60
CA SER A 156 -18.58 11.21 -18.35
C SER A 156 -18.41 12.35 -19.33
N LEU A 157 -17.17 12.70 -19.67
CA LEU A 157 -16.86 13.72 -20.68
C LEU A 157 -17.38 13.29 -22.07
N LYS A 158 -17.17 12.04 -22.47
CA LYS A 158 -17.69 11.49 -23.72
C LYS A 158 -19.22 11.58 -23.80
N THR A 159 -19.90 11.22 -22.71
CA THR A 159 -21.37 11.33 -22.62
C THR A 159 -21.82 12.79 -22.71
N GLY A 160 -21.18 13.71 -21.99
CA GLY A 160 -21.47 15.15 -22.05
C GLY A 160 -21.27 15.73 -23.44
N MET A 161 -20.19 15.34 -24.13
CA MET A 161 -19.97 15.76 -25.52
C MET A 161 -21.03 15.21 -26.47
N GLY A 162 -21.49 13.96 -26.27
CA GLY A 162 -22.61 13.38 -27.03
C GLY A 162 -23.89 14.19 -26.86
N THR A 163 -24.26 14.50 -25.60
CA THR A 163 -25.44 15.32 -25.29
C THR A 163 -25.35 16.72 -25.86
N ALA A 164 -24.15 17.35 -25.83
CA ALA A 164 -23.93 18.67 -26.43
C ALA A 164 -24.07 18.63 -27.95
N ALA A 165 -23.57 17.59 -28.61
CA ALA A 165 -23.72 17.39 -30.06
C ALA A 165 -25.20 17.23 -30.45
N GLU A 166 -25.96 16.40 -29.71
CA GLU A 166 -27.41 16.24 -29.91
C GLU A 166 -28.18 17.55 -29.71
N GLY A 167 -27.83 18.31 -28.67
CA GLY A 167 -28.39 19.65 -28.43
C GLY A 167 -28.14 20.61 -29.58
N SER A 168 -26.92 20.63 -30.09
CA SER A 168 -26.54 21.44 -31.25
C SER A 168 -27.31 21.04 -32.50
N GLN A 169 -27.49 19.74 -32.74
CA GLN A 169 -28.29 19.23 -33.85
C GLN A 169 -29.77 19.66 -33.75
N LYS A 170 -30.36 19.54 -32.57
CA LYS A 170 -31.75 19.99 -32.30
C LYS A 170 -31.89 21.50 -32.52
N LEU A 171 -30.92 22.29 -32.07
CA LEU A 171 -30.91 23.74 -32.27
C LEU A 171 -30.83 24.11 -33.77
N ALA A 172 -29.94 23.44 -34.48
CA ALA A 172 -29.81 23.64 -35.94
C ALA A 172 -31.09 23.29 -36.71
N THR A 173 -31.76 22.18 -36.33
CA THR A 173 -33.03 21.75 -36.90
C THR A 173 -34.16 22.75 -36.59
N GLY A 174 -34.25 23.21 -35.32
CA GLY A 174 -35.22 24.23 -34.91
C GLY A 174 -35.02 25.58 -35.60
N ALA A 175 -33.78 26.02 -35.78
CA ALA A 175 -33.48 27.25 -36.53
C ALA A 175 -33.83 27.12 -38.02
N GLY A 176 -33.72 25.93 -38.59
CA GLY A 176 -34.16 25.65 -39.96
C GLY A 176 -35.67 25.68 -40.19
N GLN A 177 -36.45 25.38 -39.14
CA GLN A 177 -37.92 25.41 -39.17
C GLN A 177 -38.52 26.81 -39.01
N LEU A 178 -37.73 27.80 -38.59
CA LEU A 178 -38.11 29.20 -38.44
C LEU A 178 -37.88 30.05 -39.70
N LYS A 179 -37.43 29.45 -40.80
CA LYS A 179 -37.32 30.06 -42.13
C LYS A 179 -38.50 29.62 -42.99
#